data_7110f81204613a60eb71c4544622d720
#
_entry.id   7110f81204613a60eb71c4544622d720
#
_cell.length_a   1.000
_cell.length_b   1.000
_cell.length_c   1.000
_cell.angle_alpha   90.00
_cell.angle_beta   90.00
_cell.angle_gamma   90.00
#
_symmetry.space_group_name_H-M   'P 1'
#
loop_
_entity.id
_entity.type
_entity.pdbx_description
1 polymer ?
#
loop_
_entity_poly.entity_id
_entity_poly.type
_entity_poly.pdbx_seq_one_letter_code
_entity_poly.pdbx_strand_id
1 'polypeptide(L)'
;MATQYIGNGTFLANSAITAFRNVVISNNRGVGLSATAGSVDGVALIDAASGDFLTVQFLTNIGTANGTLIGAPVTVGDTLFAGASGQVSTSGTVTVGKCLTTATTDGSIVEFIPKNL
;
A
#
# COMPACT_ATOMS: atom_id res chain seq x y z
N MET A 1 -26.49 -6.63 -0.49
CA MET A 1 -25.93 -6.68 -0.41
C MET A 1 -25.04 -6.96 -0.36
N ALA A 2 -24.72 -6.76 -0.57
CA ALA A 2 -23.84 -7.08 -0.64
C ALA A 2 -22.93 -6.93 -0.56
N THR A 3 -22.50 -6.88 -0.10
CA THR A 3 -21.62 -6.74 -0.21
C THR A 3 -20.49 -7.18 -0.21
N GLN A 4 -20.10 -7.21 -0.54
CA GLN A 4 -19.12 -7.84 -0.88
C GLN A 4 -17.98 -7.17 -1.42
N TYR A 5 -17.91 -6.00 -1.36
CA TYR A 5 -16.84 -5.18 -1.78
C TYR A 5 -15.93 -4.93 -0.62
N ILE A 6 -15.52 -5.96 -0.02
CA ILE A 6 -14.72 -5.87 1.15
C ILE A 6 -13.41 -5.32 0.76
N GLY A 7 -13.14 -4.10 1.14
CA GLY A 7 -11.85 -3.51 1.08
C GLY A 7 -11.38 -2.91 -0.22
N ASN A 8 -12.22 -2.85 -1.26
CA ASN A 8 -11.80 -2.26 -2.53
C ASN A 8 -12.68 -1.08 -2.91
N GLY A 9 -12.09 -0.12 -3.61
CA GLY A 9 -12.83 1.02 -4.15
C GLY A 9 -12.15 1.57 -5.39
N THR A 10 -12.87 2.37 -6.16
CA THR A 10 -12.36 3.01 -7.36
C THR A 10 -12.10 4.47 -7.07
N PHE A 11 -10.90 4.94 -7.39
CA PHE A 11 -10.46 6.30 -7.11
C PHE A 11 -9.75 6.88 -8.32
N LEU A 12 -9.59 8.20 -8.31
CA LEU A 12 -8.87 8.92 -9.35
C LEU A 12 -7.41 9.08 -8.91
N ALA A 13 -6.48 8.76 -9.80
CA ALA A 13 -5.05 8.95 -9.52
C ALA A 13 -4.69 10.43 -9.68
N ASN A 14 -4.17 11.05 -8.63
CA ASN A 14 -3.73 12.45 -8.68
C ASN A 14 -2.34 12.60 -9.28
N SER A 15 -1.61 11.52 -9.39
CA SER A 15 -0.29 11.45 -10.02
C SER A 15 -0.12 10.03 -10.56
N ALA A 16 0.96 9.80 -11.30
CA ALA A 16 1.24 8.44 -11.78
C ALA A 16 1.48 7.52 -10.58
N ILE A 17 0.80 6.38 -10.57
CA ILE A 17 0.87 5.42 -9.47
C ILE A 17 1.15 4.05 -10.09
N THR A 18 2.14 3.36 -9.54
CA THR A 18 2.46 1.98 -9.93
C THR A 18 1.72 1.03 -9.00
N ALA A 19 1.30 -0.11 -9.52
CA ALA A 19 0.62 -1.13 -8.72
C ALA A 19 1.44 -1.51 -7.49
N PHE A 20 0.72 -1.87 -6.42
CA PHE A 20 1.29 -2.30 -5.15
C PHE A 20 2.08 -1.20 -4.44
N ARG A 21 1.67 0.05 -4.64
CA ARG A 21 2.17 1.19 -3.88
C ARG A 21 1.10 1.65 -2.90
N ASN A 22 1.54 2.07 -1.73
CA ASN A 22 0.64 2.64 -0.73
C ASN A 22 0.12 3.99 -1.22
N VAL A 23 -1.17 4.22 -1.02
CA VAL A 23 -1.81 5.47 -1.43
C VAL A 23 -2.56 6.07 -0.26
N VAL A 24 -2.76 7.38 -0.34
CA VAL A 24 -3.51 8.14 0.66
C VAL A 24 -4.58 8.95 -0.07
N ILE A 25 -5.75 9.02 0.51
CA ILE A 25 -6.85 9.84 -0.02
C ILE A 25 -6.47 11.30 0.17
N SER A 26 -6.43 12.05 -0.93
CA SER A 26 -5.95 13.43 -0.89
C SER A 26 -7.01 14.46 -1.23
N ASN A 27 -8.02 14.11 -2.00
CA ASN A 27 -9.15 15.00 -2.27
C ASN A 27 -10.33 14.16 -2.73
N ASN A 28 -11.32 14.83 -3.35
CA ASN A 28 -12.57 14.19 -3.71
C ASN A 28 -12.35 12.97 -4.62
N ARG A 29 -12.51 11.76 -4.09
CA ARG A 29 -12.28 10.50 -4.81
C ARG A 29 -10.89 10.40 -5.41
N GLY A 30 -9.94 11.18 -4.93
CA GLY A 30 -8.58 11.18 -5.44
C GLY A 30 -7.60 10.58 -4.46
N VAL A 31 -6.57 9.90 -4.98
CA VAL A 31 -5.50 9.34 -4.18
C VAL A 31 -4.15 9.72 -4.77
N GLY A 32 -3.16 9.84 -3.90
CA GLY A 32 -1.78 10.03 -4.27
C GLY A 32 -0.90 9.02 -3.57
N LEU A 33 0.39 9.00 -3.90
CA LEU A 33 1.35 8.13 -3.24
C LEU A 33 1.53 8.56 -1.78
N SER A 34 1.57 7.58 -0.89
CA SER A 34 1.90 7.82 0.50
C SER A 34 3.37 8.21 0.63
N ALA A 35 3.67 9.08 1.57
CA ALA A 35 5.04 9.54 1.82
C ALA A 35 5.65 8.74 2.98
N THR A 36 6.95 8.89 3.16
CA THR A 36 7.66 8.36 4.32
C THR A 36 7.01 8.94 5.59
N ALA A 37 6.69 8.07 6.53
CA ALA A 37 6.01 8.44 7.76
C ALA A 37 4.65 9.12 7.54
N GLY A 38 4.11 9.03 6.34
CA GLY A 38 2.77 9.50 6.02
C GLY A 38 1.71 8.46 6.32
N SER A 39 0.46 8.90 6.42
CA SER A 39 -0.63 7.96 6.58
C SER A 39 -0.83 7.15 5.30
N VAL A 40 -1.43 5.97 5.45
CA VAL A 40 -1.69 5.05 4.36
C VAL A 40 -3.16 4.64 4.46
N ASP A 41 -3.91 4.88 3.39
CA ASP A 41 -5.32 4.48 3.36
C ASP A 41 -5.54 3.18 2.60
N GLY A 42 -4.67 2.88 1.66
CA GLY A 42 -4.82 1.66 0.88
C GLY A 42 -3.62 1.38 0.00
N VAL A 43 -3.79 0.39 -0.86
CA VAL A 43 -2.77 -0.05 -1.81
C VAL A 43 -3.38 -0.05 -3.21
N ALA A 44 -2.68 0.53 -4.18
CA ALA A 44 -3.11 0.49 -5.58
C ALA A 44 -2.96 -0.93 -6.12
N LEU A 45 -3.99 -1.42 -6.79
CA LEU A 45 -3.96 -2.77 -7.35
C LEU A 45 -3.54 -2.81 -8.82
N ILE A 46 -3.54 -1.66 -9.48
CA ILE A 46 -3.16 -1.56 -10.89
C ILE A 46 -2.32 -0.29 -11.09
N ASP A 47 -1.59 -0.24 -12.20
CA ASP A 47 -0.91 0.97 -12.60
C ASP A 47 -1.94 2.00 -13.10
N ALA A 48 -1.69 3.26 -12.85
CA ALA A 48 -2.54 4.35 -13.33
C ALA A 48 -1.68 5.57 -13.65
N ALA A 49 -1.99 6.23 -14.75
CA ALA A 49 -1.42 7.53 -15.05
C ALA A 49 -2.22 8.60 -14.30
N SER A 50 -1.64 9.77 -14.13
CA SER A 50 -2.35 10.89 -13.52
C SER A 50 -3.64 11.15 -14.28
N GLY A 51 -4.74 11.24 -13.57
CA GLY A 51 -6.06 11.46 -14.15
C GLY A 51 -6.84 10.20 -14.50
N ASP A 52 -6.22 9.03 -14.42
CA ASP A 52 -6.91 7.77 -14.68
C ASP A 52 -7.53 7.23 -13.41
N PHE A 53 -8.56 6.39 -13.57
CA PHE A 53 -9.15 5.69 -12.43
C PHE A 53 -8.33 4.43 -12.11
N LEU A 54 -8.31 4.07 -10.84
CA LEU A 54 -7.66 2.85 -10.40
C LEU A 54 -8.45 2.22 -9.26
N THR A 55 -8.21 0.93 -9.07
CA THR A 55 -8.77 0.20 -7.94
C THR A 55 -7.79 0.26 -6.78
N VAL A 56 -8.30 0.62 -5.61
CA VAL A 56 -7.53 0.69 -4.37
C VAL A 56 -8.08 -0.35 -3.40
N GLN A 57 -7.20 -1.16 -2.83
CA GLN A 57 -7.53 -2.06 -1.74
C GLN A 57 -7.31 -1.31 -0.44
N PHE A 58 -8.36 -1.14 0.36
CA PHE A 58 -8.21 -0.49 1.66
C PHE A 58 -7.46 -1.41 2.62
N LEU A 59 -6.62 -0.82 3.46
CA LEU A 59 -5.91 -1.58 4.48
C LEU A 59 -6.83 -1.73 5.69
N THR A 60 -7.53 -2.83 5.71
CA THR A 60 -8.41 -3.22 6.80
C THR A 60 -7.83 -4.43 7.50
N ASN A 61 -8.51 -4.95 8.51
CA ASN A 61 -8.04 -6.15 9.19
C ASN A 61 -8.51 -7.43 8.50
N ILE A 62 -8.97 -7.34 7.26
CA ILE A 62 -9.50 -8.47 6.53
C ILE A 62 -8.58 -8.78 5.35
N GLY A 63 -8.03 -9.99 5.33
CA GLY A 63 -7.19 -10.44 4.22
C GLY A 63 -5.77 -9.91 4.29
N THR A 64 -5.07 -10.01 3.19
CA THR A 64 -3.68 -9.59 3.05
C THR A 64 -3.56 -8.58 1.92
N ALA A 65 -2.44 -7.88 1.89
CA ALA A 65 -2.15 -6.90 0.86
C ALA A 65 -0.73 -7.12 0.34
N ASN A 66 -0.44 -6.55 -0.82
CA ASN A 66 0.90 -6.58 -1.41
C ASN A 66 1.49 -5.18 -1.37
N GLY A 67 2.79 -5.10 -1.17
CA GLY A 67 3.51 -3.84 -1.18
C GLY A 67 4.82 -3.96 -1.92
N THR A 68 5.33 -2.83 -2.38
CA THR A 68 6.64 -2.75 -3.03
C THR A 68 7.67 -2.40 -1.97
N LEU A 69 8.69 -3.24 -1.83
CA LEU A 69 9.66 -3.14 -0.73
C LEU A 69 10.73 -2.11 -1.01
N ILE A 70 11.09 -1.34 0.03
CA ILE A 70 12.34 -0.57 0.07
C ILE A 70 13.02 -0.86 1.41
N GLY A 71 14.34 -0.81 1.42
CA GLY A 71 15.10 -1.11 2.63
C GLY A 71 15.28 -2.59 2.88
N ALA A 72 15.39 -3.38 1.81
CA ALA A 72 15.64 -4.82 1.92
C ALA A 72 16.93 -5.09 2.71
N PRO A 73 17.05 -6.27 3.33
CA PRO A 73 16.15 -7.41 3.25
C PRO A 73 15.00 -7.33 4.25
N VAL A 74 13.98 -8.15 4.02
CA VAL A 74 12.88 -8.33 4.95
C VAL A 74 12.67 -9.82 5.17
N THR A 75 12.26 -10.17 6.39
CA THR A 75 12.01 -11.55 6.78
C THR A 75 10.57 -11.69 7.22
N VAL A 76 10.00 -12.88 7.04
CA VAL A 76 8.65 -13.18 7.52
C VAL A 76 8.54 -12.81 9.01
N GLY A 77 7.50 -12.07 9.34
CA GLY A 77 7.25 -11.61 10.69
C GLY A 77 7.72 -10.21 10.98
N ASP A 78 8.54 -9.61 10.10
CA ASP A 78 9.00 -8.24 10.30
C ASP A 78 7.86 -7.25 10.18
N THR A 79 7.94 -6.16 10.94
CA THR A 79 7.01 -5.06 10.82
C THR A 79 7.37 -4.22 9.59
N LEU A 80 6.35 -3.85 8.82
CA LEU A 80 6.52 -2.97 7.67
C LEU A 80 5.95 -1.59 7.98
N PHE A 81 6.65 -0.58 7.49
CA PHE A 81 6.33 0.83 7.73
C PHE A 81 6.10 1.55 6.42
N ALA A 82 5.43 2.69 6.50
CA ALA A 82 5.26 3.56 5.33
C ALA A 82 6.61 4.13 4.91
N GLY A 83 6.99 3.87 3.67
CA GLY A 83 8.25 4.32 3.10
C GLY A 83 8.04 5.36 2.01
N ALA A 84 9.12 5.75 1.37
CA ALA A 84 9.10 6.78 0.33
C ALA A 84 8.29 6.32 -0.87
N SER A 85 7.58 7.25 -1.52
CA SER A 85 6.87 7.02 -2.77
C SER A 85 5.90 5.85 -2.73
N GLY A 86 5.22 5.67 -1.61
CA GLY A 86 4.23 4.61 -1.45
C GLY A 86 4.80 3.22 -1.29
N GLN A 87 6.10 3.09 -1.03
CA GLN A 87 6.70 1.78 -0.79
C GLN A 87 6.52 1.38 0.68
N VAL A 88 6.67 0.08 0.96
CA VAL A 88 6.73 -0.41 2.33
C VAL A 88 8.20 -0.57 2.71
N SER A 89 8.52 -0.23 3.94
CA SER A 89 9.90 -0.19 4.40
C SER A 89 10.11 -1.05 5.63
N THR A 90 11.33 -1.53 5.81
CA THR A 90 11.71 -2.29 7.00
C THR A 90 11.99 -1.38 8.20
N SER A 91 12.00 -0.08 8.01
CA SER A 91 12.18 0.89 9.10
C SER A 91 11.27 2.08 8.88
N GLY A 92 10.90 2.74 9.96
CA GLY A 92 10.02 3.90 9.88
C GLY A 92 9.24 4.11 11.15
N THR A 93 8.21 4.96 11.10
CA THR A 93 7.42 5.32 12.27
C THR A 93 5.93 4.99 12.12
N VAL A 94 5.42 4.90 10.89
CA VAL A 94 4.01 4.59 10.67
C VAL A 94 3.91 3.14 10.21
N THR A 95 3.34 2.30 11.05
CA THR A 95 3.21 0.87 10.78
C THR A 95 2.16 0.62 9.71
N VAL A 96 2.50 -0.19 8.72
CA VAL A 96 1.58 -0.61 7.67
C VAL A 96 1.08 -2.03 7.93
N GLY A 97 1.94 -2.91 8.37
CA GLY A 97 1.55 -4.29 8.62
C GLY A 97 2.71 -5.19 8.97
N LYS A 98 2.48 -6.49 8.89
CA LYS A 98 3.44 -7.52 9.23
C LYS A 98 3.73 -8.36 8.00
N CYS A 99 5.00 -8.53 7.68
CA CYS A 99 5.42 -9.20 6.45
C CYS A 99 5.18 -10.70 6.51
N LEU A 100 4.69 -11.24 5.42
CA LEU A 100 4.44 -12.68 5.27
C LEU A 100 5.43 -13.37 4.35
N THR A 101 6.24 -12.62 3.60
CA THR A 101 7.16 -13.19 2.62
C THR A 101 8.54 -12.60 2.82
N THR A 102 9.56 -13.43 2.65
CA THR A 102 10.96 -12.97 2.71
C THR A 102 11.37 -12.41 1.37
N ALA A 103 12.11 -11.30 1.37
CA ALA A 103 12.65 -10.71 0.16
C ALA A 103 14.01 -10.07 0.47
N THR A 104 14.90 -10.10 -0.52
CA THR A 104 16.28 -9.62 -0.33
C THR A 104 16.61 -8.43 -1.22
N THR A 105 15.72 -7.99 -2.07
CA THR A 105 15.99 -6.96 -3.06
C THR A 105 14.92 -5.88 -3.00
N ASP A 106 15.33 -4.61 -3.03
CA ASP A 106 14.40 -3.49 -3.16
C ASP A 106 13.61 -3.61 -4.45
N GLY A 107 12.35 -3.21 -4.40
CA GLY A 107 11.44 -3.34 -5.53
C GLY A 107 10.68 -4.65 -5.56
N SER A 108 11.03 -5.61 -4.71
CA SER A 108 10.28 -6.87 -4.60
C SER A 108 8.87 -6.61 -4.12
N ILE A 109 7.93 -7.41 -4.61
CA ILE A 109 6.56 -7.38 -4.09
C ILE A 109 6.49 -8.32 -2.90
N VAL A 110 6.05 -7.81 -1.76
CA VAL A 110 5.90 -8.60 -0.55
C VAL A 110 4.45 -8.59 -0.11
N GLU A 111 4.02 -9.71 0.44
CA GLU A 111 2.67 -9.82 0.99
C GLU A 111 2.72 -9.53 2.49
N PHE A 112 1.72 -8.85 3.00
CA PHE A 112 1.68 -8.52 4.41
C PHE A 112 0.25 -8.52 4.96
N ILE A 113 0.14 -8.68 6.27
CA ILE A 113 -1.11 -8.54 6.99
C ILE A 113 -1.22 -7.08 7.41
N PRO A 114 -2.24 -6.34 6.93
CA PRO A 114 -2.40 -4.95 7.34
C PRO A 114 -2.67 -4.85 8.84
N LYS A 115 -2.12 -3.80 9.44
CA LYS A 115 -2.45 -3.45 10.82
C LYS A 115 -3.47 -2.32 10.81
N ASN A 116 -4.12 -2.14 11.94
CA ASN A 116 -4.98 -0.98 12.12
C ASN A 116 -4.16 0.27 11.94
N LEU A 117 -4.62 1.13 11.13
CA LEU A 117 -3.95 2.39 10.86
C LEU A 117 -4.69 3.55 11.48
#